data_d7879a9badd2080aadd35482e1d4ada2
#
_entry.id   d7879a9badd2080aadd35482e1d4ada2
#
_cell.length_a   1.000
_cell.length_b   1.000
_cell.length_c   1.000
_cell.angle_alpha   90.00
_cell.angle_beta   90.00
_cell.angle_gamma   90.00
#
_symmetry.space_group_name_H-M   'P 1'
#
loop_
_entity.id
_entity.type
_entity.pdbx_description
1 polymer ?
#
loop_
_entity_poly.entity_id
_entity_poly.type
_entity_poly.pdbx_seq_one_letter_code
_entity_poly.pdbx_strand_id
1 'polypeptide(L)'
;MRYDVPIHPIPIGSIIKYNVREYGYFYGDGQEKRAITISKIGKVMHIVEHDGRVVYYSVAPSSNCTFNQYFVGDCLDSVWPENVEGVYYDY
;
A
#
# COMPACT_ATOMS: atom_id res chain seq x y z
N MET A 1 -10.46 2.51 -16.87
CA MET A 1 -9.40 2.20 -15.91
C MET A 1 -9.29 0.69 -15.74
N ARG A 2 -8.09 0.22 -15.75
CA ARG A 2 -7.78 -1.20 -15.70
C ARG A 2 -7.07 -1.55 -14.39
N TYR A 3 -7.53 -2.61 -13.75
CA TYR A 3 -6.90 -3.18 -12.56
C TYR A 3 -6.25 -4.50 -12.94
N ASP A 4 -5.00 -4.67 -12.61
CA ASP A 4 -4.25 -5.85 -13.02
C ASP A 4 -3.29 -6.35 -11.93
N VAL A 5 -2.82 -7.56 -12.10
CA VAL A 5 -1.80 -8.17 -11.23
C VAL A 5 -0.51 -7.36 -11.36
N PRO A 6 0.18 -7.10 -10.23
CA PRO A 6 1.40 -6.29 -10.28
C PRO A 6 2.53 -7.00 -11.02
N ILE A 7 3.23 -6.24 -11.84
CA ILE A 7 4.50 -6.66 -12.45
C ILE A 7 5.58 -5.76 -11.85
N HIS A 8 6.50 -6.35 -11.12
CA HIS A 8 7.56 -5.59 -10.45
C HIS A 8 8.77 -5.38 -11.37
N PRO A 9 9.39 -4.19 -11.35
CA PRO A 9 9.06 -3.06 -10.50
C PRO A 9 7.84 -2.29 -10.99
N ILE A 10 7.04 -1.83 -10.05
CA ILE A 10 5.89 -0.97 -10.34
C ILE A 10 6.40 0.47 -10.51
N PRO A 11 6.05 1.16 -11.60
CA PRO A 11 6.55 2.52 -11.83
C PRO A 11 6.11 3.51 -10.75
N ILE A 12 6.99 4.45 -10.42
CA ILE A 12 6.68 5.58 -9.54
C ILE A 12 5.51 6.36 -10.15
N GLY A 13 4.56 6.73 -9.30
CA GLY A 13 3.33 7.43 -9.73
C GLY A 13 2.15 6.51 -9.96
N SER A 14 2.36 5.20 -9.96
CA SER A 14 1.27 4.24 -10.12
C SER A 14 0.38 4.21 -8.91
N ILE A 15 -0.91 3.98 -9.14
CA ILE A 15 -1.89 3.77 -8.08
C ILE A 15 -2.01 2.27 -7.84
N ILE A 16 -1.85 1.87 -6.60
CA ILE A 16 -1.87 0.45 -6.22
C ILE A 16 -2.88 0.19 -5.10
N LYS A 17 -3.35 -1.03 -5.06
CA LYS A 17 -4.05 -1.57 -3.90
C LYS A 17 -3.09 -2.50 -3.17
N TYR A 18 -2.96 -2.31 -1.87
CA TYR A 18 -1.99 -3.04 -1.07
C TYR A 18 -2.51 -3.32 0.32
N ASN A 19 -1.87 -4.25 0.98
CA ASN A 19 -2.19 -4.64 2.35
C ASN A 19 -1.12 -4.14 3.29
N VAL A 20 -1.55 -3.60 4.42
CA VAL A 20 -0.68 -3.25 5.53
C VAL A 20 -1.14 -3.94 6.79
N ARG A 21 -0.20 -4.25 7.65
CA ARG A 21 -0.48 -4.86 8.94
C ARG A 21 -0.46 -3.78 10.00
N GLU A 22 -1.59 -3.61 10.67
CA GLU A 22 -1.71 -2.65 11.76
C GLU A 22 -2.07 -3.36 13.05
N TYR A 23 -1.74 -2.72 14.18
CA TYR A 23 -2.09 -3.23 15.49
C TYR A 23 -3.19 -2.36 16.07
N GLY A 24 -4.25 -3.00 16.52
CA GLY A 24 -5.37 -2.33 17.14
C GLY A 24 -5.72 -2.97 18.47
N TYR A 25 -6.40 -2.21 19.31
CA TYR A 25 -6.94 -2.72 20.55
C TYR A 25 -8.39 -3.12 20.33
N PHE A 26 -8.74 -4.32 20.72
CA PHE A 26 -10.10 -4.83 20.63
C PHE A 26 -10.71 -4.88 22.02
N TYR A 27 -11.86 -4.24 22.17
CA TYR A 27 -12.61 -4.24 23.41
C TYR A 27 -13.51 -5.47 23.44
N GLY A 28 -13.37 -6.26 24.45
CA GLY A 28 -14.12 -7.49 24.63
C GLY A 28 -13.58 -8.19 25.84
N ASP A 29 -12.84 -9.25 25.65
CA ASP A 29 -12.22 -9.99 26.73
C ASP A 29 -10.81 -9.45 27.02
N GLY A 30 -10.73 -8.22 27.58
CA GLY A 30 -9.48 -7.74 28.14
C GLY A 30 -8.54 -6.98 27.21
N GLN A 31 -9.00 -6.08 26.40
CA GLN A 31 -8.17 -5.11 25.65
C GLN A 31 -6.92 -5.71 24.99
N GLU A 32 -7.08 -6.78 24.25
CA GLU A 32 -5.96 -7.40 23.56
C GLU A 32 -5.52 -6.59 22.35
N LYS A 33 -4.20 -6.41 22.20
CA LYS A 33 -3.61 -5.85 21.02
C LYS A 33 -3.49 -6.94 19.96
N ARG A 34 -4.20 -6.77 18.85
CA ARG A 34 -4.20 -7.72 17.74
C ARG A 34 -3.65 -7.09 16.47
N ALA A 35 -2.95 -7.90 15.70
CA ALA A 35 -2.56 -7.51 14.35
C ALA A 35 -3.76 -7.71 13.43
N ILE A 36 -4.07 -6.69 12.63
CA ILE A 36 -5.09 -6.75 11.59
C ILE A 36 -4.49 -6.37 10.26
N THR A 37 -4.98 -6.97 9.21
CA THR A 37 -4.58 -6.63 7.85
C THR A 37 -5.61 -5.68 7.25
N ILE A 38 -5.13 -4.52 6.81
CA ILE A 38 -5.97 -3.49 6.22
C ILE A 38 -5.59 -3.33 4.77
N SER A 39 -6.60 -3.28 3.90
CA SER A 39 -6.42 -3.00 2.48
C SER A 39 -6.50 -1.50 2.26
N LYS A 40 -5.52 -0.95 1.55
CA LYS A 40 -5.42 0.48 1.25
C LYS A 40 -5.19 0.70 -0.24
N ILE A 41 -5.50 1.91 -0.69
CA ILE A 41 -5.14 2.39 -2.02
C ILE A 41 -4.17 3.54 -1.84
N GLY A 42 -3.11 3.56 -2.63
CA GLY A 42 -2.12 4.62 -2.54
C GLY A 42 -1.32 4.78 -3.81
N LYS A 43 -0.48 5.80 -3.82
CA LYS A 43 0.38 6.16 -4.95
C LYS A 43 1.83 5.82 -4.62
N VAL A 44 2.48 5.10 -5.51
CA VAL A 44 3.91 4.76 -5.36
C VAL A 44 4.74 6.03 -5.51
N MET A 45 5.46 6.39 -4.46
CA MET A 45 6.30 7.59 -4.44
C MET A 45 7.77 7.27 -4.65
N HIS A 46 8.25 6.17 -4.09
CA HIS A 46 9.63 5.74 -4.20
C HIS A 46 9.71 4.23 -4.31
N ILE A 47 10.79 3.76 -4.93
CA ILE A 47 11.13 2.35 -5.03
C ILE A 47 12.48 2.16 -4.36
N VAL A 48 12.54 1.27 -3.38
CA VAL A 48 13.81 0.90 -2.73
C VAL A 48 14.25 -0.44 -3.31
N GLU A 49 15.41 -0.42 -3.94
CA GLU A 49 15.99 -1.59 -4.62
C GLU A 49 17.31 -2.00 -3.97
N HIS A 50 17.61 -3.28 -4.04
CA HIS A 50 18.90 -3.83 -3.66
C HIS A 50 19.24 -4.99 -4.60
N ASP A 51 20.41 -4.93 -5.20
CA ASP A 51 20.91 -5.92 -6.17
C ASP A 51 19.93 -6.19 -7.33
N GLY A 52 19.32 -5.09 -7.84
CA GLY A 52 18.39 -5.18 -8.96
C GLY A 52 17.01 -5.71 -8.60
N ARG A 53 16.73 -5.91 -7.32
CA ARG A 53 15.42 -6.37 -6.85
C ARG A 53 14.74 -5.31 -6.01
N VAL A 54 13.43 -5.24 -6.15
CA VAL A 54 12.63 -4.35 -5.31
C VAL A 54 12.56 -4.91 -3.90
N VAL A 55 13.01 -4.13 -2.93
CA VAL A 55 12.89 -4.49 -1.52
C VAL A 55 11.53 -4.05 -0.99
N TYR A 56 11.18 -2.78 -1.20
CA TYR A 56 9.86 -2.28 -0.86
C TYR A 56 9.56 -1.00 -1.64
N TYR A 57 8.29 -0.61 -1.61
CA TYR A 57 7.79 0.65 -2.16
C TYR A 57 7.43 1.59 -1.02
N SER A 58 7.75 2.88 -1.17
CA SER A 58 7.20 3.92 -0.32
C SER A 58 5.93 4.44 -0.97
N VAL A 59 4.81 4.28 -0.30
CA VAL A 59 3.49 4.53 -0.86
C VAL A 59 2.77 5.59 -0.04
N ALA A 60 2.27 6.62 -0.73
CA ALA A 60 1.41 7.64 -0.11
C ALA A 60 -0.03 7.15 -0.11
N PRO A 61 -0.61 6.85 1.07
CA PRO A 61 -1.97 6.33 1.12
C PRO A 61 -3.00 7.40 0.74
N SER A 62 -4.09 6.95 0.14
CA SER A 62 -5.25 7.80 -0.11
C SER A 62 -5.94 8.12 1.22
N SER A 63 -6.37 9.36 1.39
CA SER A 63 -7.02 9.80 2.63
C SER A 63 -8.28 9.02 2.98
N ASN A 64 -9.01 8.51 1.98
CA ASN A 64 -10.25 7.76 2.18
C ASN A 64 -10.21 6.36 1.58
N CYS A 65 -9.03 5.84 1.33
CA CYS A 65 -8.85 4.55 0.67
C CYS A 65 -9.58 4.48 -0.67
N THR A 66 -9.81 5.61 -1.30
CA THR A 66 -10.45 5.73 -2.58
C THR A 66 -9.50 6.32 -3.61
N PHE A 67 -9.83 6.09 -4.84
CA PHE A 67 -8.98 6.35 -5.98
C PHE A 67 -8.89 7.83 -6.38
N ASN A 68 -9.89 8.62 -6.05
CA ASN A 68 -9.98 10.02 -6.47
C ASN A 68 -9.67 11.01 -5.35
N GLN A 69 -8.97 10.56 -4.32
CA GLN A 69 -8.69 11.40 -3.16
C GLN A 69 -7.24 11.86 -3.14
N TYR A 70 -6.96 12.85 -2.31
CA TYR A 70 -5.61 13.34 -2.10
C TYR A 70 -4.76 12.28 -1.42
N PHE A 71 -3.55 12.10 -1.92
CA PHE A 71 -2.59 11.20 -1.31
C PHE A 71 -1.81 11.93 -0.22
N VAL A 72 -1.72 11.30 0.95
CA VAL A 72 -1.06 11.89 2.10
C VAL A 72 0.44 11.62 1.99
N GLY A 73 1.21 12.68 1.74
CA GLY A 73 2.65 12.58 1.57
C GLY A 73 3.47 12.58 2.85
N ASP A 74 2.87 12.88 4.01
CA ASP A 74 3.59 13.03 5.26
C ASP A 74 3.88 11.72 5.98
N CYS A 75 3.10 10.68 5.69
CA CYS A 75 3.27 9.35 6.27
C CYS A 75 3.23 8.32 5.17
N LEU A 76 4.39 7.95 4.67
CA LEU A 76 4.49 6.94 3.63
C LEU A 76 4.47 5.54 4.25
N ASP A 77 3.68 4.65 3.68
CA ASP A 77 3.70 3.25 4.04
C ASP A 77 4.84 2.54 3.32
N SER A 78 5.57 1.68 4.03
CA SER A 78 6.55 0.79 3.42
C SER A 78 5.83 -0.49 3.01
N VAL A 79 5.74 -0.73 1.73
CA VAL A 79 4.96 -1.85 1.16
C VAL A 79 5.89 -2.83 0.48
N TRP A 80 5.90 -4.07 0.97
CA TRP A 80 6.68 -5.14 0.35
C TRP A 80 5.98 -5.60 -0.93
N PRO A 81 6.74 -6.06 -1.95
CA PRO A 81 6.14 -6.50 -3.21
C PRO A 81 5.02 -7.52 -3.05
N GLU A 82 5.17 -8.48 -2.13
CA GLU A 82 4.16 -9.51 -1.88
C GLU A 82 2.86 -8.97 -1.29
N ASN A 83 2.88 -7.75 -0.76
CA ASN A 83 1.70 -7.11 -0.16
C ASN A 83 0.94 -6.22 -1.15
N VAL A 84 1.42 -6.08 -2.36
CA VAL A 84 0.72 -5.37 -3.42
C VAL A 84 -0.29 -6.32 -4.06
N GLU A 85 -1.58 -6.00 -3.93
CA GLU A 85 -2.64 -6.82 -4.51
C GLU A 85 -2.80 -6.59 -6.01
N GLY A 86 -2.65 -5.34 -6.45
CA GLY A 86 -2.81 -5.00 -7.85
C GLY A 86 -2.48 -3.55 -8.14
N VAL A 87 -2.44 -3.24 -9.43
CA VAL A 87 -2.12 -1.91 -9.95
C VAL A 87 -3.27 -1.42 -10.79
N TYR A 88 -3.65 -0.16 -10.59
CA TYR A 88 -4.64 0.51 -11.44
C TYR A 88 -3.91 1.22 -12.57
N TYR A 89 -4.27 0.88 -13.78
CA TYR A 89 -3.74 1.52 -14.98
C TYR A 89 -4.78 2.46 -15.57
N ASP A 90 -4.33 3.64 -15.96
CA ASP A 90 -5.17 4.64 -16.57
C ASP A 90 -5.05 4.55 -18.11
N TYR A 91 -5.87 3.70 -18.67
CA TYR A 91 -5.96 3.54 -20.12
C TYR A 91 -7.29 4.06 -20.64
#